data_ea19c81de70e6ba11c10dd925615a246
#
_entry.id   ea19c81de70e6ba11c10dd925615a246
#
_cell.length_a   1.000
_cell.length_b   1.000
_cell.length_c   1.000
_cell.angle_alpha   90.00
_cell.angle_beta   90.00
_cell.angle_gamma   90.00
#
_symmetry.space_group_name_H-M   'P 1'
#
loop_
_entity.id
_entity.type
_entity.pdbx_description
1 polymer ?
#
loop_
_entity_poly.entity_id
_entity_poly.type
_entity_poly.pdbx_seq_one_letter_code
_entity_poly.pdbx_strand_id
1 'polypeptide(L)'
;MVEPHQKRVKLPPSKDCDNISASFPKTQLEVIHLELRKKCLCKLQLAEILHSLTLCNEFFSSQHVGRLSHLRQETLLYTSMLSLFFEVSLKQQSKGIVCARISEVVAAGADNEGAVVDILFGLLALEDKYISYSAGRTISALLLMLRGSACQFVLEKLSENIAQSSNLLEVGHSINVIKRIIEWKDVDEHPLEGHDSEGSQPANCLKITLSPADTEGANEVKYVATKKLESKWFILVSRLTHHITQYSMEKQHVIVSFLSLWESLISVKANLSITDTKEFYSGLERLLTLLTHQTHYTIWRKVLDLYNEVLCYGSTLALQDILAEEPCSLAHLIIRAVKDRRFLECVPWGSPAVTGHRRNDVSGSSATDPLSLPCSSSSYNSLNSGFSEELGCTMTSGNCDKTIMHKVVLLVFKAIAVTVKETRCDSSSENSSRSGGSGSEDVDMAIIERSLREVLKKLDIFVKGKLPYHPESPMSEWMVRLFADQDDWLVESMVCGLDIYTGLGLRLRHSELQSCVNPHETFGVFVETIYLDPDVLLDLLVSNETCFLLYLLRYLKLLRRDWTSFGHGRKPSYASILTLYGSFSVATYKSVSLFAPYPTS
;
A
#
# COMPACT_ATOMS: atom_id res chain seq x y z
N MET A 1 -33.43 48.46 -50.50
CA MET A 1 -33.04 47.07 -50.75
C MET A 1 -33.67 46.25 -49.64
N VAL A 2 -34.55 45.36 -49.99
CA VAL A 2 -35.54 44.69 -49.15
C VAL A 2 -34.94 43.38 -48.63
N GLU A 3 -34.96 43.20 -47.29
CA GLU A 3 -34.64 41.91 -46.68
C GLU A 3 -35.80 40.92 -46.88
N PRO A 4 -35.51 39.64 -47.12
CA PRO A 4 -36.55 38.63 -47.18
C PRO A 4 -36.75 37.96 -45.81
N HIS A 5 -38.02 38.04 -45.35
CA HIS A 5 -38.55 37.30 -44.21
C HIS A 5 -38.47 35.78 -44.44
N GLN A 6 -37.66 35.06 -43.61
CA GLN A 6 -37.73 33.63 -43.49
C GLN A 6 -38.88 33.21 -42.58
N LYS A 7 -39.87 32.55 -43.17
CA LYS A 7 -41.00 31.88 -42.49
C LYS A 7 -40.48 30.65 -41.74
N ARG A 8 -40.55 30.63 -40.39
CA ARG A 8 -40.41 29.43 -39.58
C ARG A 8 -41.53 28.44 -39.92
N VAL A 9 -41.16 27.29 -40.51
CA VAL A 9 -42.04 26.12 -40.66
C VAL A 9 -42.16 25.46 -39.29
N LYS A 10 -43.37 25.45 -38.71
CA LYS A 10 -43.69 24.63 -37.52
C LYS A 10 -43.76 23.16 -37.96
N LEU A 11 -42.85 22.32 -37.47
CA LEU A 11 -42.96 20.88 -37.52
C LEU A 11 -44.10 20.42 -36.60
N PRO A 12 -44.91 19.42 -37.03
CA PRO A 12 -45.98 18.88 -36.20
C PRO A 12 -45.38 18.15 -34.97
N PRO A 13 -46.10 18.09 -33.82
CA PRO A 13 -45.64 17.36 -32.67
C PRO A 13 -45.52 15.90 -32.99
N SER A 14 -44.33 15.36 -32.73
CA SER A 14 -44.07 13.90 -32.77
C SER A 14 -45.00 13.21 -31.78
N LYS A 15 -45.77 12.26 -32.27
CA LYS A 15 -46.57 11.35 -31.44
C LYS A 15 -45.64 10.66 -30.47
N ASP A 16 -45.86 10.94 -29.18
CA ASP A 16 -45.24 10.20 -28.08
C ASP A 16 -45.58 8.70 -28.24
N CYS A 17 -44.58 7.94 -28.61
CA CYS A 17 -44.62 6.50 -28.38
C CYS A 17 -44.51 6.34 -26.85
N ASP A 18 -45.61 6.01 -26.21
CA ASP A 18 -45.64 5.50 -24.84
C ASP A 18 -44.74 4.26 -24.74
N ASN A 19 -43.43 4.49 -24.54
CA ASN A 19 -42.53 3.50 -24.04
C ASN A 19 -42.88 3.32 -22.56
N ILE A 20 -43.42 2.15 -22.23
CA ILE A 20 -43.51 1.64 -20.86
C ILE A 20 -42.08 1.62 -20.32
N SER A 21 -41.64 2.74 -19.75
CA SER A 21 -40.38 2.79 -19.06
C SER A 21 -40.56 1.96 -17.79
N ALA A 22 -39.89 0.81 -17.70
CA ALA A 22 -39.81 0.04 -16.47
C ALA A 22 -39.44 0.98 -15.31
N SER A 23 -40.31 1.09 -14.33
CA SER A 23 -40.05 1.95 -13.19
C SER A 23 -39.00 1.30 -12.29
N PHE A 24 -37.99 2.08 -11.87
CA PHE A 24 -36.94 1.57 -10.99
C PHE A 24 -37.53 1.09 -9.63
N PRO A 25 -37.26 -0.15 -9.19
CA PRO A 25 -37.88 -0.75 -7.99
C PRO A 25 -37.17 -0.31 -6.70
N LYS A 26 -37.12 1.01 -6.42
CA LYS A 26 -36.36 1.61 -5.33
C LYS A 26 -36.69 1.02 -3.96
N THR A 27 -37.97 0.95 -3.60
CA THR A 27 -38.41 0.50 -2.27
C THR A 27 -38.03 -0.94 -2.01
N GLN A 28 -38.15 -1.81 -3.01
CA GLN A 28 -37.77 -3.23 -2.89
C GLN A 28 -36.26 -3.39 -2.71
N LEU A 29 -35.44 -2.61 -3.45
CA LEU A 29 -34.00 -2.63 -3.30
C LEU A 29 -33.55 -2.13 -1.92
N GLU A 30 -34.18 -1.10 -1.38
CA GLU A 30 -33.90 -0.62 -0.03
C GLU A 30 -34.18 -1.69 1.04
N VAL A 31 -35.25 -2.47 0.89
CA VAL A 31 -35.58 -3.58 1.78
C VAL A 31 -34.55 -4.70 1.65
N ILE A 32 -34.21 -5.11 0.41
CA ILE A 32 -33.17 -6.13 0.18
C ILE A 32 -31.82 -5.68 0.78
N HIS A 33 -31.43 -4.43 0.55
CA HIS A 33 -30.19 -3.86 1.09
C HIS A 33 -30.18 -3.88 2.62
N LEU A 34 -31.32 -3.54 3.27
CA LEU A 34 -31.45 -3.55 4.73
C LEU A 34 -31.31 -4.97 5.32
N GLU A 35 -31.90 -5.99 4.67
CA GLU A 35 -31.77 -7.38 5.14
C GLU A 35 -30.37 -7.95 4.86
N LEU A 36 -29.71 -7.57 3.77
CA LEU A 36 -28.32 -7.91 3.51
C LEU A 36 -27.36 -7.37 4.58
N ARG A 37 -27.61 -6.18 5.13
CA ARG A 37 -26.84 -5.67 6.28
C ARG A 37 -26.93 -6.56 7.51
N LYS A 38 -28.03 -7.33 7.65
CA LYS A 38 -28.19 -8.37 8.68
C LYS A 38 -27.60 -9.72 8.25
N LYS A 39 -26.89 -9.79 7.14
CA LYS A 39 -26.23 -10.98 6.58
C LYS A 39 -27.20 -12.14 6.26
N CYS A 40 -28.50 -11.86 6.02
CA CYS A 40 -29.50 -12.89 5.77
C CYS A 40 -30.67 -12.35 4.92
N LEU A 41 -31.14 -13.15 3.95
CA LEU A 41 -32.29 -12.84 3.10
C LEU A 41 -33.52 -13.74 3.37
N CYS A 42 -33.51 -14.58 4.39
CA CYS A 42 -34.57 -15.57 4.64
C CYS A 42 -35.95 -14.98 4.94
N LYS A 43 -36.03 -13.69 5.29
CA LYS A 43 -37.29 -12.96 5.51
C LYS A 43 -37.98 -12.56 4.22
N LEU A 44 -37.29 -12.59 3.10
CA LEU A 44 -37.77 -12.16 1.79
C LEU A 44 -38.10 -13.40 0.91
N GLN A 45 -39.09 -13.25 0.05
CA GLN A 45 -39.43 -14.29 -0.91
C GLN A 45 -38.44 -14.28 -2.07
N LEU A 46 -38.01 -15.47 -2.52
CA LEU A 46 -37.06 -15.60 -3.64
C LEU A 46 -37.56 -14.90 -4.91
N ALA A 47 -38.85 -15.11 -5.24
CA ALA A 47 -39.46 -14.52 -6.42
C ALA A 47 -39.42 -12.98 -6.42
N GLU A 48 -39.63 -12.35 -5.27
CA GLU A 48 -39.58 -10.88 -5.12
C GLU A 48 -38.16 -10.35 -5.31
N ILE A 49 -37.16 -11.05 -4.76
CA ILE A 49 -35.75 -10.66 -4.91
C ILE A 49 -35.36 -10.75 -6.40
N LEU A 50 -35.60 -11.89 -7.04
CA LEU A 50 -35.24 -12.12 -8.45
C LEU A 50 -35.97 -11.17 -9.38
N HIS A 51 -37.26 -10.93 -9.16
CA HIS A 51 -38.04 -9.98 -9.95
C HIS A 51 -37.47 -8.56 -9.82
N SER A 52 -37.11 -8.12 -8.62
CA SER A 52 -36.51 -6.80 -8.39
C SER A 52 -35.16 -6.66 -9.10
N LEU A 53 -34.31 -7.70 -9.08
CA LEU A 53 -33.03 -7.72 -9.79
C LEU A 53 -33.22 -7.68 -11.31
N THR A 54 -34.17 -8.44 -11.84
CA THR A 54 -34.49 -8.43 -13.28
C THR A 54 -34.96 -7.05 -13.74
N LEU A 55 -35.88 -6.43 -13.00
CA LEU A 55 -36.36 -5.06 -13.30
C LEU A 55 -35.21 -4.04 -13.29
N CYS A 56 -34.25 -4.18 -12.34
CA CYS A 56 -33.08 -3.31 -12.33
C CYS A 56 -32.19 -3.51 -13.56
N ASN A 57 -31.94 -4.77 -13.93
CA ASN A 57 -31.13 -5.09 -15.10
C ASN A 57 -31.77 -4.55 -16.38
N GLU A 58 -33.07 -4.72 -16.55
CA GLU A 58 -33.84 -4.18 -17.68
C GLU A 58 -33.80 -2.64 -17.69
N PHE A 59 -34.00 -2.02 -16.51
CA PHE A 59 -33.94 -0.56 -16.36
C PHE A 59 -32.58 -0.01 -16.81
N PHE A 60 -31.47 -0.55 -16.27
CA PHE A 60 -30.13 -0.06 -16.60
C PHE A 60 -29.70 -0.43 -18.03
N SER A 61 -30.08 -1.59 -18.55
CA SER A 61 -29.79 -2.00 -19.93
C SER A 61 -30.51 -1.13 -20.95
N SER A 62 -31.67 -0.57 -20.62
CA SER A 62 -32.43 0.33 -21.49
C SER A 62 -31.94 1.77 -21.50
N GLN A 63 -31.08 2.16 -20.52
CA GLN A 63 -30.58 3.53 -20.39
C GLN A 63 -29.30 3.73 -21.21
N HIS A 64 -29.23 4.87 -21.92
CA HIS A 64 -27.95 5.31 -22.47
C HIS A 64 -26.99 5.73 -21.35
N VAL A 65 -25.71 5.36 -21.47
CA VAL A 65 -24.66 5.66 -20.49
C VAL A 65 -24.65 7.14 -20.05
N GLY A 66 -24.91 8.08 -20.95
CA GLY A 66 -24.99 9.50 -20.64
C GLY A 66 -26.16 9.93 -19.72
N ARG A 67 -27.21 9.11 -19.58
CA ARG A 67 -28.33 9.39 -18.65
C ARG A 67 -28.08 8.85 -17.25
N LEU A 68 -27.17 7.91 -17.08
CA LEU A 68 -26.88 7.26 -15.79
C LEU A 68 -26.33 8.24 -14.73
N SER A 69 -25.66 9.29 -15.18
CA SER A 69 -25.23 10.37 -14.28
C SER A 69 -26.39 11.14 -13.64
N HIS A 70 -27.52 11.25 -14.32
CA HIS A 70 -28.73 11.89 -13.79
C HIS A 70 -29.51 10.97 -12.82
N LEU A 71 -29.30 9.64 -12.92
CA LEU A 71 -29.90 8.62 -12.06
C LEU A 71 -28.93 8.20 -10.94
N ARG A 72 -28.20 9.16 -10.42
CA ARG A 72 -27.09 8.91 -9.47
C ARG A 72 -27.53 8.14 -8.23
N GLN A 73 -28.65 8.48 -7.64
CA GLN A 73 -29.13 7.82 -6.41
C GLN A 73 -29.55 6.38 -6.67
N GLU A 74 -30.28 6.13 -7.74
CA GLU A 74 -30.72 4.81 -8.16
C GLU A 74 -29.52 3.92 -8.50
N THR A 75 -28.54 4.46 -9.23
CA THR A 75 -27.32 3.75 -9.61
C THR A 75 -26.48 3.39 -8.39
N LEU A 76 -26.32 4.32 -7.44
CA LEU A 76 -25.58 4.06 -6.20
C LEU A 76 -26.31 3.05 -5.31
N LEU A 77 -27.64 3.09 -5.21
CA LEU A 77 -28.42 2.10 -4.47
C LEU A 77 -28.26 0.71 -5.06
N TYR A 78 -28.39 0.59 -6.39
CA TYR A 78 -28.23 -0.68 -7.10
C TYR A 78 -26.83 -1.27 -6.94
N THR A 79 -25.79 -0.49 -7.22
CA THR A 79 -24.40 -0.96 -7.09
C THR A 79 -24.01 -1.25 -5.65
N SER A 80 -24.49 -0.47 -4.68
CA SER A 80 -24.26 -0.72 -3.26
C SER A 80 -24.94 -2.01 -2.78
N MET A 81 -26.17 -2.24 -3.22
CA MET A 81 -26.90 -3.48 -2.91
C MET A 81 -26.19 -4.70 -3.51
N LEU A 82 -25.77 -4.64 -4.79
CA LEU A 82 -25.03 -5.74 -5.43
C LEU A 82 -23.66 -5.97 -4.75
N SER A 83 -22.93 -4.90 -4.44
CA SER A 83 -21.64 -5.01 -3.74
C SER A 83 -21.81 -5.72 -2.41
N LEU A 84 -22.79 -5.28 -1.61
CA LEU A 84 -23.08 -5.89 -0.31
C LEU A 84 -23.54 -7.36 -0.45
N PHE A 85 -24.35 -7.66 -1.47
CA PHE A 85 -24.80 -9.02 -1.74
C PHE A 85 -23.62 -9.97 -2.01
N PHE A 86 -22.73 -9.58 -2.92
CA PHE A 86 -21.54 -10.38 -3.26
C PHE A 86 -20.57 -10.47 -2.08
N GLU A 87 -20.30 -9.38 -1.37
CA GLU A 87 -19.42 -9.39 -0.20
C GLU A 87 -19.92 -10.25 0.94
N VAL A 88 -21.23 -10.18 1.26
CA VAL A 88 -21.84 -11.05 2.29
C VAL A 88 -21.75 -12.51 1.87
N SER A 89 -22.04 -12.81 0.60
CA SER A 89 -21.94 -14.17 0.06
C SER A 89 -20.51 -14.70 0.18
N LEU A 90 -19.50 -13.93 -0.27
CA LEU A 90 -18.08 -14.30 -0.17
C LEU A 90 -17.63 -14.57 1.28
N LYS A 91 -17.98 -13.68 2.20
CA LYS A 91 -17.64 -13.85 3.62
C LYS A 91 -18.33 -15.05 4.27
N GLN A 92 -19.52 -15.37 3.83
CA GLN A 92 -20.21 -16.58 4.29
C GLN A 92 -19.55 -17.83 3.69
N GLN A 93 -19.18 -17.80 2.42
CA GLN A 93 -18.45 -18.88 1.77
C GLN A 93 -17.08 -19.15 2.41
N SER A 94 -16.32 -18.11 2.72
CA SER A 94 -15.01 -18.27 3.38
C SER A 94 -15.10 -18.88 4.78
N LYS A 95 -16.24 -18.67 5.46
CA LYS A 95 -16.58 -19.31 6.76
C LYS A 95 -17.18 -20.72 6.61
N GLY A 96 -17.36 -21.19 5.37
CA GLY A 96 -17.98 -22.50 5.11
C GLY A 96 -19.47 -22.58 5.39
N ILE A 97 -20.15 -21.45 5.67
CA ILE A 97 -21.57 -21.41 6.02
C ILE A 97 -22.27 -20.30 5.25
N VAL A 98 -23.26 -20.64 4.44
CA VAL A 98 -24.01 -19.69 3.61
C VAL A 98 -25.50 -19.73 3.97
N CYS A 99 -26.15 -18.57 4.00
CA CYS A 99 -27.60 -18.46 4.13
C CYS A 99 -28.28 -19.13 2.90
N ALA A 100 -29.23 -20.03 3.13
CA ALA A 100 -29.90 -20.78 2.06
C ALA A 100 -30.52 -19.85 1.01
N ARG A 101 -31.19 -18.75 1.43
CA ARG A 101 -31.78 -17.78 0.50
C ARG A 101 -30.74 -17.06 -0.35
N ILE A 102 -29.57 -16.70 0.21
CA ILE A 102 -28.47 -16.11 -0.54
C ILE A 102 -27.95 -17.10 -1.58
N SER A 103 -27.78 -18.37 -1.21
CA SER A 103 -27.36 -19.44 -2.14
C SER A 103 -28.36 -19.65 -3.29
N GLU A 104 -29.68 -19.65 -2.99
CA GLU A 104 -30.73 -19.75 -4.01
C GLU A 104 -30.70 -18.58 -5.00
N VAL A 105 -30.50 -17.34 -4.51
CA VAL A 105 -30.38 -16.14 -5.37
C VAL A 105 -29.14 -16.20 -6.25
N VAL A 106 -28.01 -16.65 -5.70
CA VAL A 106 -26.75 -16.84 -6.48
C VAL A 106 -26.97 -17.87 -7.57
N ALA A 107 -27.56 -19.04 -7.23
CA ALA A 107 -27.82 -20.10 -8.20
C ALA A 107 -28.77 -19.67 -9.32
N ALA A 108 -29.83 -18.92 -8.99
CA ALA A 108 -30.79 -18.42 -9.96
C ALA A 108 -30.26 -17.22 -10.79
N GLY A 109 -29.26 -16.49 -10.27
CA GLY A 109 -28.63 -15.35 -10.94
C GLY A 109 -27.60 -15.73 -11.98
N ALA A 110 -27.12 -16.97 -11.96
CA ALA A 110 -26.07 -17.45 -12.87
C ALA A 110 -26.41 -17.29 -14.37
N ASP A 111 -27.68 -17.40 -14.75
CA ASP A 111 -28.11 -17.22 -16.15
C ASP A 111 -28.06 -15.74 -16.61
N ASN A 112 -28.01 -14.77 -15.71
CA ASN A 112 -28.05 -13.33 -16.00
C ASN A 112 -26.71 -12.63 -15.78
N GLU A 113 -25.64 -13.35 -15.49
CA GLU A 113 -24.33 -12.78 -15.15
C GLU A 113 -23.78 -11.84 -16.22
N GLY A 114 -23.95 -12.17 -17.51
CA GLY A 114 -23.47 -11.36 -18.62
C GLY A 114 -24.06 -9.95 -18.64
N ALA A 115 -25.36 -9.83 -18.43
CA ALA A 115 -26.04 -8.52 -18.42
C ALA A 115 -25.58 -7.64 -17.24
N VAL A 116 -25.42 -8.23 -16.05
CA VAL A 116 -24.91 -7.52 -14.86
C VAL A 116 -23.47 -7.04 -15.10
N VAL A 117 -22.61 -7.88 -15.68
CA VAL A 117 -21.23 -7.53 -16.03
C VAL A 117 -21.20 -6.35 -16.99
N ASP A 118 -21.98 -6.36 -18.06
CA ASP A 118 -22.00 -5.27 -19.06
C ASP A 118 -22.50 -3.95 -18.45
N ILE A 119 -23.53 -3.99 -17.61
CA ILE A 119 -23.99 -2.81 -16.86
C ILE A 119 -22.86 -2.26 -15.99
N LEU A 120 -22.19 -3.10 -15.21
CA LEU A 120 -21.11 -2.69 -14.31
C LEU A 120 -19.91 -2.11 -15.06
N PHE A 121 -19.55 -2.66 -16.22
CA PHE A 121 -18.50 -2.08 -17.07
C PHE A 121 -18.91 -0.72 -17.65
N GLY A 122 -20.17 -0.55 -18.05
CA GLY A 122 -20.69 0.76 -18.45
C GLY A 122 -20.60 1.80 -17.32
N LEU A 123 -20.90 1.40 -16.08
CA LEU A 123 -20.80 2.26 -14.89
C LEU A 123 -19.35 2.56 -14.49
N LEU A 124 -18.42 1.64 -14.77
CA LEU A 124 -17.00 1.83 -14.50
C LEU A 124 -16.38 2.97 -15.32
N ALA A 125 -16.90 3.21 -16.52
CA ALA A 125 -16.42 4.23 -17.46
C ALA A 125 -16.99 5.64 -17.19
N LEU A 126 -17.90 5.79 -16.22
CA LEU A 126 -18.52 7.08 -15.90
C LEU A 126 -17.56 8.04 -15.17
N GLU A 127 -17.76 9.34 -15.38
CA GLU A 127 -16.99 10.40 -14.70
C GLU A 127 -17.32 10.54 -13.20
N ASP A 128 -18.51 10.09 -12.76
CA ASP A 128 -18.88 10.14 -11.34
C ASP A 128 -18.03 9.13 -10.54
N LYS A 129 -17.11 9.68 -9.73
CA LYS A 129 -16.14 8.91 -8.94
C LYS A 129 -16.78 7.94 -7.95
N TYR A 130 -17.97 8.22 -7.46
CA TYR A 130 -18.67 7.36 -6.50
C TYR A 130 -19.31 6.17 -7.20
N ILE A 131 -19.91 6.42 -8.37
CA ILE A 131 -20.52 5.36 -9.19
C ILE A 131 -19.44 4.42 -9.69
N SER A 132 -18.38 4.93 -10.32
CA SER A 132 -17.29 4.11 -10.85
C SER A 132 -16.53 3.36 -9.76
N TYR A 133 -16.33 3.98 -8.59
CA TYR A 133 -15.77 3.30 -7.42
C TYR A 133 -16.68 2.15 -6.94
N SER A 134 -17.98 2.39 -6.79
CA SER A 134 -18.96 1.39 -6.36
C SER A 134 -19.07 0.24 -7.37
N ALA A 135 -19.11 0.56 -8.67
CA ALA A 135 -19.09 -0.43 -9.74
C ALA A 135 -17.83 -1.30 -9.71
N GLY A 136 -16.64 -0.67 -9.55
CA GLY A 136 -15.38 -1.40 -9.44
C GLY A 136 -15.33 -2.32 -8.21
N ARG A 137 -15.85 -1.89 -7.07
CA ARG A 137 -15.97 -2.72 -5.87
C ARG A 137 -16.90 -3.91 -6.12
N THR A 138 -18.02 -3.68 -6.77
CA THR A 138 -18.99 -4.73 -7.12
C THR A 138 -18.38 -5.75 -8.10
N ILE A 139 -17.66 -5.30 -9.14
CA ILE A 139 -16.97 -6.19 -10.09
C ILE A 139 -15.93 -7.04 -9.35
N SER A 140 -15.16 -6.46 -8.43
CA SER A 140 -14.16 -7.21 -7.67
C SER A 140 -14.80 -8.33 -6.84
N ALA A 141 -15.89 -8.03 -6.13
CA ALA A 141 -16.62 -9.01 -5.33
C ALA A 141 -17.30 -10.08 -6.19
N LEU A 142 -17.88 -9.67 -7.33
CA LEU A 142 -18.47 -10.60 -8.29
C LEU A 142 -17.41 -11.57 -8.85
N LEU A 143 -16.23 -11.08 -9.26
CA LEU A 143 -15.15 -11.90 -9.81
C LEU A 143 -14.67 -12.95 -8.83
N LEU A 144 -14.55 -12.60 -7.54
CA LEU A 144 -14.17 -13.54 -6.49
C LEU A 144 -15.23 -14.66 -6.27
N MET A 145 -16.50 -14.41 -6.66
CA MET A 145 -17.56 -15.40 -6.64
C MET A 145 -17.63 -16.23 -7.91
N LEU A 146 -17.29 -15.63 -9.05
CA LEU A 146 -17.32 -16.31 -10.36
C LEU A 146 -16.21 -17.34 -10.45
N ARG A 147 -16.51 -18.46 -11.10
CA ARG A 147 -15.54 -19.53 -11.35
C ARG A 147 -15.47 -19.87 -12.83
N GLY A 148 -14.37 -20.51 -13.24
CA GLY A 148 -14.23 -21.06 -14.59
C GLY A 148 -14.21 -20.00 -15.69
N SER A 149 -14.93 -20.27 -16.79
CA SER A 149 -14.87 -19.47 -18.02
C SER A 149 -15.42 -18.06 -17.88
N ALA A 150 -16.45 -17.84 -17.06
CA ALA A 150 -17.04 -16.53 -16.83
C ALA A 150 -16.02 -15.58 -16.14
N CYS A 151 -15.33 -16.06 -15.10
CA CYS A 151 -14.25 -15.31 -14.44
C CYS A 151 -13.13 -14.96 -15.43
N GLN A 152 -12.69 -15.92 -16.25
CA GLN A 152 -11.64 -15.71 -17.24
C GLN A 152 -12.01 -14.65 -18.27
N PHE A 153 -13.27 -14.65 -18.76
CA PHE A 153 -13.77 -13.66 -19.70
C PHE A 153 -13.75 -12.24 -19.14
N VAL A 154 -14.23 -12.04 -17.90
CA VAL A 154 -14.26 -10.72 -17.27
C VAL A 154 -12.85 -10.22 -16.98
N LEU A 155 -11.93 -11.08 -16.52
CA LEU A 155 -10.53 -10.73 -16.29
C LEU A 155 -9.81 -10.39 -17.60
N GLU A 156 -10.10 -11.09 -18.71
CA GLU A 156 -9.56 -10.74 -20.03
C GLU A 156 -10.01 -9.35 -20.45
N LYS A 157 -11.31 -9.07 -20.36
CA LYS A 157 -11.88 -7.75 -20.67
C LYS A 157 -11.23 -6.62 -19.84
N LEU A 158 -11.01 -6.84 -18.53
CA LEU A 158 -10.29 -5.87 -17.67
C LEU A 158 -8.84 -5.68 -18.12
N SER A 159 -8.13 -6.76 -18.41
CA SER A 159 -6.72 -6.69 -18.83
C SER A 159 -6.57 -6.04 -20.22
N GLU A 160 -7.53 -6.22 -21.11
CA GLU A 160 -7.58 -5.53 -22.41
C GLU A 160 -7.87 -4.04 -22.23
N ASN A 161 -8.81 -3.65 -21.37
CA ASN A 161 -9.07 -2.26 -21.05
C ASN A 161 -7.80 -1.56 -20.53
N ILE A 162 -7.05 -2.20 -19.62
CA ILE A 162 -5.82 -1.64 -19.11
C ILE A 162 -4.77 -1.50 -20.21
N ALA A 163 -4.67 -2.46 -21.12
CA ALA A 163 -3.66 -2.47 -22.18
C ALA A 163 -4.00 -1.53 -23.35
N GLN A 164 -5.26 -1.35 -23.70
CA GLN A 164 -5.67 -0.77 -25.00
C GLN A 164 -6.63 0.43 -24.90
N SER A 165 -7.47 0.55 -23.84
CA SER A 165 -8.45 1.63 -23.75
C SER A 165 -7.80 3.02 -23.75
N SER A 166 -8.34 3.95 -24.50
CA SER A 166 -7.95 5.38 -24.50
C SER A 166 -8.58 6.17 -23.34
N ASN A 167 -9.66 5.63 -22.73
CA ASN A 167 -10.32 6.27 -21.60
C ASN A 167 -9.51 6.06 -20.30
N LEU A 168 -8.82 7.10 -19.85
CA LEU A 168 -7.95 7.03 -18.67
C LEU A 168 -8.71 6.69 -17.38
N LEU A 169 -9.98 7.11 -17.25
CA LEU A 169 -10.80 6.78 -16.08
C LEU A 169 -11.11 5.29 -16.02
N GLU A 170 -11.56 4.72 -17.14
CA GLU A 170 -11.84 3.30 -17.27
C GLU A 170 -10.58 2.44 -16.99
N VAL A 171 -9.42 2.87 -17.52
CA VAL A 171 -8.13 2.22 -17.26
C VAL A 171 -7.81 2.24 -15.76
N GLY A 172 -7.89 3.40 -15.12
CA GLY A 172 -7.59 3.53 -13.69
C GLY A 172 -8.52 2.70 -12.81
N HIS A 173 -9.80 2.65 -13.13
CA HIS A 173 -10.77 1.84 -12.39
C HIS A 173 -10.59 0.34 -12.64
N SER A 174 -10.28 -0.08 -13.88
CA SER A 174 -9.94 -1.48 -14.19
C SER A 174 -8.72 -1.97 -13.42
N ILE A 175 -7.68 -1.13 -13.31
CA ILE A 175 -6.49 -1.41 -12.47
C ILE A 175 -6.89 -1.60 -11.01
N ASN A 176 -7.74 -0.72 -10.47
CA ASN A 176 -8.18 -0.79 -9.08
C ASN A 176 -9.06 -2.03 -8.80
N VAL A 177 -9.83 -2.51 -9.78
CA VAL A 177 -10.57 -3.78 -9.68
C VAL A 177 -9.60 -4.95 -9.47
N ILE A 178 -8.59 -5.05 -10.34
CA ILE A 178 -7.60 -6.15 -10.24
C ILE A 178 -6.80 -6.03 -8.94
N LYS A 179 -6.40 -4.82 -8.55
CA LYS A 179 -5.71 -4.58 -7.27
C LYS A 179 -6.50 -5.11 -6.08
N ARG A 180 -7.80 -4.85 -6.02
CA ARG A 180 -8.68 -5.36 -4.94
C ARG A 180 -8.76 -6.88 -4.91
N ILE A 181 -8.74 -7.54 -6.08
CA ILE A 181 -8.71 -8.99 -6.16
C ILE A 181 -7.40 -9.52 -5.58
N ILE A 182 -6.26 -8.94 -5.96
CA ILE A 182 -4.94 -9.34 -5.46
C ILE A 182 -4.83 -9.14 -3.94
N GLU A 183 -5.34 -8.03 -3.42
CA GLU A 183 -5.30 -7.70 -2.00
C GLU A 183 -6.41 -8.36 -1.16
N TRP A 184 -7.31 -9.09 -1.80
CA TRP A 184 -8.41 -9.73 -1.06
C TRP A 184 -7.90 -10.72 -0.02
N LYS A 185 -8.40 -10.56 1.21
CA LYS A 185 -8.12 -11.47 2.33
C LYS A 185 -9.42 -12.09 2.81
N ASP A 186 -9.43 -13.41 2.90
CA ASP A 186 -10.61 -14.16 3.31
C ASP A 186 -10.97 -13.97 4.79
N VAL A 187 -10.00 -13.49 5.60
CA VAL A 187 -10.07 -13.51 7.08
C VAL A 187 -10.29 -12.12 7.68
N ASP A 188 -10.29 -11.04 6.90
CA ASP A 188 -10.47 -9.70 7.46
C ASP A 188 -11.90 -9.57 8.06
N GLU A 189 -11.98 -9.43 9.37
CA GLU A 189 -13.19 -8.99 10.05
C GLU A 189 -13.55 -7.59 9.51
N HIS A 190 -14.78 -7.46 9.02
CA HIS A 190 -15.23 -6.15 8.57
C HIS A 190 -15.27 -5.21 9.79
N PRO A 191 -14.84 -3.93 9.70
CA PRO A 191 -14.90 -2.99 10.81
C PRO A 191 -16.30 -2.84 11.46
N LEU A 192 -17.35 -3.19 10.72
CA LEU A 192 -18.72 -3.27 11.20
C LEU A 192 -19.09 -4.63 11.85
N GLU A 193 -18.17 -5.60 11.86
CA GLU A 193 -18.34 -6.89 12.59
C GLU A 193 -17.95 -6.77 14.07
N GLY A 194 -17.71 -5.55 14.55
CA GLY A 194 -17.48 -5.28 15.96
C GLY A 194 -18.58 -5.90 16.82
N HIS A 195 -18.18 -6.91 17.58
CA HIS A 195 -18.91 -7.48 18.73
C HIS A 195 -20.44 -7.58 18.52
N ASP A 196 -20.88 -8.39 17.55
CA ASP A 196 -22.22 -8.93 17.62
C ASP A 196 -22.31 -9.73 18.94
N SER A 197 -22.83 -9.06 19.98
CA SER A 197 -23.32 -9.72 21.17
C SER A 197 -24.09 -10.96 20.72
N GLU A 198 -23.73 -12.10 21.25
CA GLU A 198 -24.20 -13.47 20.93
C GLU A 198 -25.74 -13.68 20.88
N GLY A 199 -26.53 -12.62 20.71
CA GLY A 199 -27.97 -12.61 20.93
C GLY A 199 -28.89 -12.42 19.72
N SER A 200 -28.44 -12.15 18.51
CA SER A 200 -29.34 -11.84 17.39
C SER A 200 -29.12 -12.62 16.10
N GLN A 201 -28.87 -13.93 16.20
CA GLN A 201 -29.11 -14.78 15.03
C GLN A 201 -30.62 -14.86 14.77
N PRO A 202 -31.10 -14.57 13.55
CA PRO A 202 -32.50 -14.79 13.25
C PRO A 202 -32.79 -16.28 13.43
N ALA A 203 -33.66 -16.59 14.37
CA ALA A 203 -33.96 -17.95 14.84
C ALA A 203 -34.45 -18.93 13.76
N ASN A 204 -34.63 -18.48 12.51
CA ASN A 204 -35.22 -19.22 11.41
C ASN A 204 -34.38 -19.27 10.12
N CYS A 205 -33.09 -18.91 10.15
CA CYS A 205 -32.27 -19.00 8.94
C CYS A 205 -31.66 -20.40 8.79
N LEU A 206 -32.08 -21.15 7.77
CA LEU A 206 -31.40 -22.37 7.34
C LEU A 206 -30.04 -22.00 6.74
N LYS A 207 -28.95 -22.47 7.34
CA LYS A 207 -27.60 -22.30 6.85
C LYS A 207 -27.15 -23.54 6.10
N ILE A 208 -26.48 -23.34 4.98
CA ILE A 208 -25.86 -24.42 4.18
C ILE A 208 -24.40 -24.49 4.60
N THR A 209 -23.94 -25.67 5.02
CA THR A 209 -22.51 -25.92 5.27
C THR A 209 -21.85 -26.33 3.95
N LEU A 210 -20.80 -25.59 3.55
CA LEU A 210 -20.03 -25.86 2.35
C LEU A 210 -18.90 -26.87 2.65
N SER A 211 -18.51 -27.60 1.62
CA SER A 211 -17.31 -28.44 1.69
C SER A 211 -16.04 -27.59 1.61
N PRO A 212 -14.88 -28.04 2.13
CA PRO A 212 -13.62 -27.31 1.99
C PRO A 212 -13.23 -26.97 0.54
N ALA A 213 -13.59 -27.86 -0.41
CA ALA A 213 -13.35 -27.61 -1.84
C ALA A 213 -14.16 -26.44 -2.41
N ASP A 214 -15.29 -26.10 -1.80
CA ASP A 214 -16.13 -24.97 -2.22
C ASP A 214 -15.61 -23.62 -1.72
N THR A 215 -14.64 -23.62 -0.78
CA THR A 215 -14.13 -22.40 -0.12
C THR A 215 -12.83 -21.87 -0.75
N GLU A 216 -12.16 -22.62 -1.62
CA GLU A 216 -10.84 -22.25 -2.20
C GLU A 216 -10.90 -21.28 -3.40
N GLY A 217 -12.06 -20.80 -3.81
CA GLY A 217 -12.23 -20.05 -5.06
C GLY A 217 -11.48 -18.73 -5.19
N ALA A 218 -11.25 -18.01 -4.09
CA ALA A 218 -10.59 -16.69 -4.14
C ALA A 218 -9.12 -16.77 -4.60
N ASN A 219 -8.38 -17.79 -4.17
CA ASN A 219 -6.98 -18.00 -4.57
C ASN A 219 -6.84 -18.34 -6.06
N GLU A 220 -7.79 -19.11 -6.60
CA GLU A 220 -7.83 -19.41 -8.04
C GLU A 220 -8.02 -18.13 -8.85
N VAL A 221 -8.95 -17.24 -8.45
CA VAL A 221 -9.18 -15.96 -9.13
C VAL A 221 -7.95 -15.06 -9.09
N LYS A 222 -7.26 -14.98 -7.94
CA LYS A 222 -5.99 -14.26 -7.82
C LYS A 222 -4.94 -14.80 -8.79
N TYR A 223 -4.80 -16.10 -8.84
CA TYR A 223 -3.85 -16.76 -9.75
C TYR A 223 -4.17 -16.46 -11.22
N VAL A 224 -5.42 -16.59 -11.63
CA VAL A 224 -5.85 -16.27 -13.00
C VAL A 224 -5.63 -14.81 -13.33
N ALA A 225 -5.96 -13.88 -12.41
CA ALA A 225 -5.74 -12.45 -12.59
C ALA A 225 -4.24 -12.13 -12.77
N THR A 226 -3.38 -12.74 -11.95
CA THR A 226 -1.92 -12.60 -12.03
C THR A 226 -1.39 -13.09 -13.38
N LYS A 227 -1.82 -14.28 -13.85
CA LYS A 227 -1.39 -14.84 -15.15
C LYS A 227 -1.88 -13.99 -16.34
N LYS A 228 -3.05 -13.37 -16.26
CA LYS A 228 -3.53 -12.44 -17.29
C LYS A 228 -2.70 -11.16 -17.36
N LEU A 229 -2.27 -10.63 -16.21
CA LEU A 229 -1.37 -9.48 -16.18
C LEU A 229 0.03 -9.84 -16.68
N GLU A 230 0.58 -10.98 -16.25
CA GLU A 230 1.89 -11.47 -16.66
C GLU A 230 2.01 -11.54 -18.19
N SER A 231 1.02 -12.13 -18.86
CA SER A 231 1.00 -12.26 -20.33
C SER A 231 1.07 -10.92 -21.08
N LYS A 232 0.66 -9.82 -20.47
CA LYS A 232 0.63 -8.46 -21.05
C LYS A 232 1.62 -7.51 -20.38
N TRP A 233 2.44 -7.98 -19.43
CA TRP A 233 3.24 -7.14 -18.53
C TRP A 233 4.14 -6.16 -19.25
N PHE A 234 4.85 -6.60 -20.26
CA PHE A 234 5.74 -5.74 -21.05
C PHE A 234 4.98 -4.54 -21.69
N ILE A 235 3.77 -4.79 -22.24
CA ILE A 235 2.93 -3.75 -22.84
C ILE A 235 2.47 -2.77 -21.75
N LEU A 236 2.05 -3.29 -20.61
CA LEU A 236 1.56 -2.50 -19.48
C LEU A 236 2.65 -1.57 -18.92
N VAL A 237 3.86 -2.08 -18.70
CA VAL A 237 5.01 -1.29 -18.24
C VAL A 237 5.44 -0.26 -19.28
N SER A 238 5.42 -0.60 -20.56
CA SER A 238 5.73 0.35 -21.64
C SER A 238 4.73 1.51 -21.67
N ARG A 239 3.45 1.20 -21.50
CA ARG A 239 2.38 2.21 -21.41
C ARG A 239 2.53 3.10 -20.18
N LEU A 240 2.80 2.53 -19.02
CA LEU A 240 3.10 3.29 -17.80
C LEU A 240 4.27 4.24 -18.01
N THR A 241 5.38 3.74 -18.56
CA THR A 241 6.59 4.53 -18.87
C THR A 241 6.25 5.72 -19.77
N HIS A 242 5.44 5.49 -20.80
CA HIS A 242 4.97 6.55 -21.68
C HIS A 242 4.11 7.59 -20.94
N HIS A 243 3.19 7.15 -20.05
CA HIS A 243 2.37 8.07 -19.27
C HIS A 243 3.21 8.89 -18.27
N ILE A 244 4.25 8.32 -17.68
CA ILE A 244 5.17 9.04 -16.78
C ILE A 244 5.98 10.08 -17.58
N THR A 245 6.53 9.69 -18.75
CA THR A 245 7.31 10.59 -19.59
C THR A 245 6.47 11.77 -20.12
N GLN A 246 5.21 11.51 -20.45
CA GLN A 246 4.25 12.52 -20.90
C GLN A 246 3.23 12.84 -19.80
N TYR A 247 3.71 13.13 -18.61
CA TYR A 247 2.88 13.38 -17.45
C TYR A 247 1.90 14.54 -17.67
N SER A 248 0.65 14.31 -17.25
CA SER A 248 -0.38 15.34 -17.07
C SER A 248 -1.22 15.01 -15.84
N MET A 249 -1.94 15.99 -15.29
CA MET A 249 -2.80 15.78 -14.13
C MET A 249 -3.89 14.72 -14.39
N GLU A 250 -4.38 14.62 -15.61
CA GLU A 250 -5.37 13.61 -16.02
C GLU A 250 -4.81 12.19 -15.96
N LYS A 251 -3.51 12.02 -16.31
CA LYS A 251 -2.82 10.72 -16.28
C LYS A 251 -2.41 10.30 -14.87
N GLN A 252 -2.37 11.23 -13.92
CA GLN A 252 -1.90 10.96 -12.54
C GLN A 252 -2.62 9.80 -11.89
N HIS A 253 -3.96 9.75 -12.02
CA HIS A 253 -4.75 8.66 -11.43
C HIS A 253 -4.34 7.29 -11.97
N VAL A 254 -4.18 7.14 -13.27
CA VAL A 254 -3.75 5.89 -13.91
C VAL A 254 -2.36 5.47 -13.46
N ILE A 255 -1.40 6.42 -13.45
CA ILE A 255 -0.02 6.17 -13.03
C ILE A 255 0.02 5.69 -11.58
N VAL A 256 -0.67 6.39 -10.67
CA VAL A 256 -0.71 6.05 -9.25
C VAL A 256 -1.39 4.71 -9.02
N SER A 257 -2.52 4.45 -9.69
CA SER A 257 -3.23 3.17 -9.59
C SER A 257 -2.37 2.01 -10.08
N PHE A 258 -1.64 2.18 -11.20
CA PHE A 258 -0.78 1.13 -11.74
C PHE A 258 0.42 0.85 -10.82
N LEU A 259 1.11 1.88 -10.34
CA LEU A 259 2.22 1.70 -9.38
C LEU A 259 1.73 1.04 -8.08
N SER A 260 0.52 1.38 -7.61
CA SER A 260 -0.06 0.72 -6.44
C SER A 260 -0.46 -0.74 -6.71
N LEU A 261 -0.93 -1.08 -7.91
CA LEU A 261 -1.15 -2.48 -8.30
C LEU A 261 0.18 -3.24 -8.36
N TRP A 262 1.21 -2.62 -8.93
CA TRP A 262 2.55 -3.23 -9.02
C TRP A 262 3.13 -3.51 -7.64
N GLU A 263 3.05 -2.54 -6.72
CA GLU A 263 3.41 -2.72 -5.31
C GLU A 263 2.65 -3.91 -4.69
N SER A 264 1.31 -3.99 -4.89
CA SER A 264 0.50 -5.09 -4.35
C SER A 264 0.88 -6.46 -4.92
N LEU A 265 1.25 -6.55 -6.21
CA LEU A 265 1.67 -7.82 -6.84
C LEU A 265 2.98 -8.37 -6.24
N ILE A 266 3.90 -7.50 -5.84
CA ILE A 266 5.19 -7.87 -5.27
C ILE A 266 5.08 -8.07 -3.75
N SER A 267 4.12 -7.39 -3.11
CA SER A 267 3.95 -7.43 -1.66
C SER A 267 3.64 -8.84 -1.16
N VAL A 268 4.25 -9.19 -0.02
CA VAL A 268 3.91 -10.42 0.71
C VAL A 268 2.42 -10.50 1.08
N LYS A 269 1.73 -9.36 1.16
CA LYS A 269 0.29 -9.28 1.43
C LYS A 269 -0.56 -9.90 0.32
N ALA A 270 -0.05 -9.98 -0.91
CA ALA A 270 -0.73 -10.63 -2.02
C ALA A 270 -0.81 -12.15 -1.87
N ASN A 271 0.03 -12.74 -1.02
CA ASN A 271 0.12 -14.18 -0.80
C ASN A 271 0.38 -14.98 -2.11
N LEU A 272 1.16 -14.40 -3.01
CA LEU A 272 1.58 -15.04 -4.26
C LEU A 272 2.93 -15.73 -4.08
N SER A 273 3.17 -16.82 -4.83
CA SER A 273 4.46 -17.51 -4.79
C SER A 273 5.55 -16.66 -5.48
N ILE A 274 6.81 -16.90 -5.13
CA ILE A 274 7.96 -16.22 -5.75
C ILE A 274 7.98 -16.45 -7.26
N THR A 275 7.64 -17.67 -7.70
CA THR A 275 7.57 -18.01 -9.13
C THR A 275 6.47 -17.22 -9.88
N ASP A 276 5.36 -16.93 -9.22
CA ASP A 276 4.26 -16.17 -9.81
C ASP A 276 4.54 -14.66 -9.88
N THR A 277 5.45 -14.16 -9.04
CA THR A 277 5.80 -12.72 -9.00
C THR A 277 7.02 -12.35 -9.84
N LYS A 278 7.80 -13.33 -10.32
CA LYS A 278 9.08 -13.12 -11.00
C LYS A 278 9.01 -12.13 -12.17
N GLU A 279 8.03 -12.26 -13.05
CA GLU A 279 7.87 -11.39 -14.21
C GLU A 279 7.61 -9.92 -13.84
N PHE A 280 7.04 -9.67 -12.66
CA PHE A 280 6.71 -8.32 -12.19
C PHE A 280 7.94 -7.53 -11.71
N TYR A 281 9.10 -8.15 -11.59
CA TYR A 281 10.36 -7.44 -11.35
C TYR A 281 10.93 -6.82 -12.64
N SER A 282 10.47 -7.29 -13.80
CA SER A 282 10.89 -6.72 -15.08
C SER A 282 10.39 -5.28 -15.24
N GLY A 283 11.28 -4.38 -15.67
CA GLY A 283 10.96 -2.97 -15.89
C GLY A 283 11.20 -2.04 -14.71
N LEU A 284 11.53 -2.53 -13.50
CA LEU A 284 11.89 -1.69 -12.35
C LEU A 284 13.08 -0.76 -12.67
N GLU A 285 14.07 -1.25 -13.40
CA GLU A 285 15.22 -0.45 -13.83
C GLU A 285 14.80 0.78 -14.64
N ARG A 286 13.81 0.64 -15.51
CA ARG A 286 13.31 1.76 -16.33
C ARG A 286 12.69 2.86 -15.48
N LEU A 287 11.97 2.51 -14.42
CA LEU A 287 11.38 3.50 -13.51
C LEU A 287 12.46 4.36 -12.84
N LEU A 288 13.59 3.77 -12.47
CA LEU A 288 14.70 4.50 -11.85
C LEU A 288 15.26 5.57 -12.78
N THR A 289 15.32 5.30 -14.09
CA THR A 289 15.81 6.27 -15.09
C THR A 289 14.84 7.43 -15.35
N LEU A 290 13.55 7.23 -15.02
CA LEU A 290 12.51 8.26 -15.14
C LEU A 290 12.46 9.21 -13.94
N LEU A 291 13.07 8.83 -12.81
CA LEU A 291 13.12 9.66 -11.60
C LEU A 291 14.12 10.80 -11.78
N THR A 292 13.65 11.92 -12.27
CA THR A 292 14.42 13.16 -12.48
C THR A 292 13.83 14.30 -11.65
N HIS A 293 14.52 15.43 -11.58
CA HIS A 293 14.01 16.65 -10.94
C HIS A 293 12.73 17.21 -11.59
N GLN A 294 12.42 16.80 -12.83
CA GLN A 294 11.19 17.18 -13.53
C GLN A 294 10.00 16.25 -13.21
N THR A 295 10.28 15.08 -12.64
CA THR A 295 9.24 14.10 -12.33
C THR A 295 8.39 14.58 -11.15
N HIS A 296 7.07 14.50 -11.31
CA HIS A 296 6.13 14.98 -10.29
C HIS A 296 6.31 14.21 -8.96
N TYR A 297 6.21 14.92 -7.84
CA TYR A 297 6.48 14.38 -6.50
C TYR A 297 5.60 13.16 -6.14
N THR A 298 4.34 13.12 -6.61
CA THR A 298 3.44 11.97 -6.39
C THR A 298 3.99 10.69 -7.04
N ILE A 299 4.60 10.81 -8.23
CA ILE A 299 5.23 9.67 -8.92
C ILE A 299 6.46 9.22 -8.13
N TRP A 300 7.31 10.17 -7.70
CA TRP A 300 8.43 9.87 -6.82
C TRP A 300 8.00 9.05 -5.60
N ARG A 301 6.98 9.52 -4.86
CA ARG A 301 6.48 8.82 -3.67
C ARG A 301 6.07 7.39 -3.99
N LYS A 302 5.31 7.19 -5.07
CA LYS A 302 4.79 5.87 -5.45
C LYS A 302 5.87 4.92 -5.98
N VAL A 303 6.85 5.42 -6.72
CA VAL A 303 7.99 4.58 -7.15
C VAL A 303 8.87 4.21 -5.96
N LEU A 304 9.06 5.12 -4.99
CA LEU A 304 9.78 4.82 -3.76
C LEU A 304 9.02 3.81 -2.88
N ASP A 305 7.67 3.85 -2.84
CA ASP A 305 6.86 2.82 -2.18
C ASP A 305 7.13 1.45 -2.80
N LEU A 306 7.02 1.36 -4.12
CA LEU A 306 7.29 0.14 -4.86
C LEU A 306 8.70 -0.41 -4.61
N TYR A 307 9.73 0.44 -4.65
CA TYR A 307 11.11 -0.01 -4.40
C TYR A 307 11.36 -0.44 -2.96
N ASN A 308 10.76 0.27 -1.99
CA ASN A 308 10.84 -0.13 -0.58
C ASN A 308 10.12 -1.46 -0.32
N GLU A 309 9.06 -1.77 -1.08
CA GLU A 309 8.37 -3.05 -1.01
C GLU A 309 9.20 -4.17 -1.66
N VAL A 310 9.80 -3.93 -2.83
CA VAL A 310 10.74 -4.89 -3.46
C VAL A 310 11.89 -5.23 -2.53
N LEU A 311 12.44 -4.23 -1.84
CA LEU A 311 13.49 -4.39 -0.83
C LEU A 311 12.90 -4.46 0.59
N CYS A 312 11.77 -5.16 0.79
CA CYS A 312 11.19 -5.38 2.11
C CYS A 312 12.17 -6.18 2.97
N TYR A 313 13.04 -5.48 3.72
CA TYR A 313 14.18 -6.10 4.38
C TYR A 313 13.80 -6.74 5.70
N GLY A 314 13.25 -5.97 6.62
CA GLY A 314 13.03 -6.40 7.99
C GLY A 314 12.14 -7.62 8.14
N SER A 315 11.03 -7.68 7.39
CA SER A 315 10.04 -8.77 7.47
C SER A 315 10.28 -9.90 6.48
N THR A 316 11.14 -9.72 5.46
CA THR A 316 11.30 -10.70 4.38
C THR A 316 12.76 -11.01 4.09
N LEU A 317 13.50 -10.09 3.45
CA LEU A 317 14.85 -10.37 2.96
C LEU A 317 15.86 -10.64 4.08
N ALA A 318 15.70 -10.01 5.24
CA ALA A 318 16.55 -10.28 6.39
C ALA A 318 16.44 -11.72 6.90
N LEU A 319 15.28 -12.35 6.74
CA LEU A 319 15.00 -13.71 7.23
C LEU A 319 15.44 -14.82 6.25
N GLN A 320 15.64 -14.49 4.98
CA GLN A 320 16.06 -15.47 3.96
C GLN A 320 17.54 -15.80 4.12
N ASP A 321 17.91 -17.06 3.98
CA ASP A 321 19.31 -17.49 3.96
C ASP A 321 19.97 -17.19 2.61
N ILE A 322 19.22 -17.37 1.52
CA ILE A 322 19.64 -17.08 0.15
C ILE A 322 18.69 -16.02 -0.41
N LEU A 323 19.24 -14.95 -0.94
CA LEU A 323 18.47 -13.88 -1.55
C LEU A 323 18.13 -14.21 -3.01
N ALA A 324 16.94 -13.78 -3.45
CA ALA A 324 16.57 -13.84 -4.86
C ALA A 324 17.39 -12.84 -5.68
N GLU A 325 17.63 -13.15 -6.95
CA GLU A 325 18.43 -12.31 -7.87
C GLU A 325 17.79 -10.94 -8.11
N GLU A 326 16.46 -10.89 -8.19
CA GLU A 326 15.74 -9.68 -8.56
C GLU A 326 15.86 -8.54 -7.53
N PRO A 327 15.67 -8.75 -6.22
CA PRO A 327 15.95 -7.74 -5.20
C PRO A 327 17.43 -7.34 -5.16
N CYS A 328 18.37 -8.27 -5.35
CA CYS A 328 19.80 -7.98 -5.40
C CYS A 328 20.13 -7.06 -6.57
N SER A 329 19.63 -7.36 -7.76
CA SER A 329 19.81 -6.53 -8.96
C SER A 329 19.28 -5.10 -8.75
N LEU A 330 18.10 -4.94 -8.14
CA LEU A 330 17.57 -3.61 -7.80
C LEU A 330 18.45 -2.89 -6.76
N ALA A 331 18.93 -3.59 -5.75
CA ALA A 331 19.83 -3.01 -4.75
C ALA A 331 21.11 -2.45 -5.39
N HIS A 332 21.74 -3.22 -6.27
CA HIS A 332 22.91 -2.77 -7.03
C HIS A 332 22.63 -1.57 -7.93
N LEU A 333 21.46 -1.52 -8.57
CA LEU A 333 21.04 -0.38 -9.39
C LEU A 333 20.88 0.88 -8.56
N ILE A 334 20.28 0.79 -7.37
CA ILE A 334 20.11 1.91 -6.44
C ILE A 334 21.48 2.41 -5.97
N ILE A 335 22.37 1.51 -5.54
CA ILE A 335 23.73 1.87 -5.14
C ILE A 335 24.47 2.61 -6.26
N ARG A 336 24.40 2.09 -7.49
CA ARG A 336 24.98 2.73 -8.66
C ARG A 336 24.35 4.10 -8.96
N ALA A 337 23.03 4.21 -8.83
CA ALA A 337 22.33 5.48 -9.06
C ALA A 337 22.73 6.55 -8.04
N VAL A 338 22.89 6.19 -6.77
CA VAL A 338 23.37 7.11 -5.72
C VAL A 338 24.84 7.48 -5.95
N LYS A 339 25.67 6.49 -6.33
CA LYS A 339 27.10 6.70 -6.53
C LYS A 339 27.39 7.52 -7.79
N ASP A 340 26.84 7.14 -8.94
CA ASP A 340 27.30 7.61 -10.25
C ASP A 340 26.31 8.57 -10.93
N ARG A 341 25.00 8.47 -10.65
CA ARG A 341 23.95 9.16 -11.41
C ARG A 341 23.30 10.36 -10.69
N ARG A 342 23.87 10.81 -9.58
CA ARG A 342 23.31 11.92 -8.79
C ARG A 342 21.85 11.75 -8.39
N PHE A 343 21.41 10.51 -8.12
CA PHE A 343 20.04 10.19 -7.77
C PHE A 343 19.51 11.08 -6.63
N LEU A 344 20.32 11.28 -5.58
CA LEU A 344 19.94 12.10 -4.42
C LEU A 344 19.74 13.59 -4.78
N GLU A 345 20.43 14.10 -5.80
CA GLU A 345 20.26 15.48 -6.27
C GLU A 345 18.92 15.68 -7.00
N CYS A 346 18.37 14.60 -7.60
CA CYS A 346 17.12 14.63 -8.34
C CYS A 346 15.88 14.56 -7.43
N VAL A 347 16.04 14.21 -6.15
CA VAL A 347 14.91 14.10 -5.20
C VAL A 347 14.21 15.45 -5.08
N PRO A 348 12.88 15.52 -5.29
CA PRO A 348 12.15 16.78 -5.25
C PRO A 348 12.08 17.32 -3.81
N TRP A 349 12.57 18.53 -3.61
CA TRP A 349 12.52 19.28 -2.37
C TRP A 349 11.63 20.50 -2.52
N GLY A 350 10.73 20.68 -1.62
CA GLY A 350 9.78 21.79 -1.59
C GLY A 350 8.41 21.38 -2.13
N SER A 351 7.37 21.83 -1.44
CA SER A 351 6.01 21.80 -1.97
C SER A 351 6.02 22.56 -3.29
N PRO A 352 5.39 22.04 -4.38
CA PRO A 352 5.11 22.89 -5.51
C PRO A 352 4.34 24.07 -4.94
N ALA A 353 4.90 25.27 -5.03
CA ALA A 353 4.14 26.47 -4.80
C ALA A 353 2.89 26.30 -5.66
N VAL A 354 1.72 26.26 -5.02
CA VAL A 354 0.46 26.38 -5.72
C VAL A 354 0.62 27.67 -6.51
N THR A 355 0.86 27.54 -7.80
CA THR A 355 0.86 28.67 -8.70
C THR A 355 -0.56 29.19 -8.70
N GLY A 356 -0.87 29.98 -7.66
CA GLY A 356 -2.07 30.75 -7.59
C GLY A 356 -2.09 31.58 -8.85
N HIS A 357 -3.06 31.35 -9.69
CA HIS A 357 -3.42 32.29 -10.74
C HIS A 357 -3.45 33.67 -10.07
N ARG A 358 -2.48 34.51 -10.39
CA ARG A 358 -2.55 35.94 -10.15
C ARG A 358 -3.81 36.42 -10.89
N ARG A 359 -4.93 36.46 -10.18
CA ARG A 359 -6.03 37.33 -10.57
C ARG A 359 -5.51 38.76 -10.44
N ASN A 360 -5.42 39.46 -11.55
CA ASN A 360 -5.23 40.88 -11.58
C ASN A 360 -6.37 41.50 -10.78
N ASP A 361 -6.05 41.97 -9.59
CA ASP A 361 -6.96 42.78 -8.80
C ASP A 361 -7.13 44.14 -9.47
N VAL A 362 -8.32 44.33 -10.05
CA VAL A 362 -8.85 45.65 -10.31
C VAL A 362 -9.52 46.11 -9.02
N SER A 363 -8.98 47.18 -8.49
CA SER A 363 -9.46 47.91 -7.34
C SER A 363 -10.95 48.27 -7.42
N GLY A 364 -11.69 48.07 -6.32
CA GLY A 364 -13.04 48.55 -6.15
C GLY A 364 -13.53 48.37 -4.71
N SER A 365 -13.64 49.47 -4.05
CA SER A 365 -13.93 49.72 -2.64
C SER A 365 -15.28 49.22 -2.13
N SER A 366 -15.28 49.01 -0.81
CA SER A 366 -16.31 49.36 0.22
C SER A 366 -17.35 48.31 0.63
N ALA A 367 -17.33 48.10 1.92
CA ALA A 367 -18.41 48.12 2.93
C ALA A 367 -19.04 46.82 3.45
N THR A 368 -18.79 46.62 4.74
CA THR A 368 -19.67 46.18 5.86
C THR A 368 -20.22 44.75 5.93
N ASP A 369 -19.63 43.98 6.84
CA ASP A 369 -20.15 43.26 8.04
C ASP A 369 -21.44 42.39 8.02
N PRO A 370 -21.62 41.62 9.09
CA PRO A 370 -21.09 40.32 9.46
C PRO A 370 -22.21 39.30 9.73
N LEU A 371 -21.90 38.00 9.71
CA LEU A 371 -22.59 37.00 10.56
C LEU A 371 -21.84 35.64 10.50
N SER A 372 -21.01 35.42 11.50
CA SER A 372 -20.37 34.14 11.79
C SER A 372 -21.27 33.28 12.67
N LEU A 373 -21.47 32.03 12.29
CA LEU A 373 -21.89 30.97 13.22
C LEU A 373 -20.85 29.84 13.17
N PRO A 374 -20.48 29.29 14.33
CA PRO A 374 -19.36 28.34 14.44
C PRO A 374 -19.80 26.90 14.23
N CYS A 375 -19.13 26.19 13.33
CA CYS A 375 -19.15 24.74 13.29
C CYS A 375 -18.07 24.20 14.23
N SER A 376 -18.52 23.52 15.26
CA SER A 376 -17.72 22.76 16.22
C SER A 376 -17.11 21.52 15.57
N SER A 377 -15.80 21.53 15.38
CA SER A 377 -15.00 20.33 15.12
C SER A 377 -14.23 19.96 16.39
N SER A 378 -14.53 18.80 16.93
CA SER A 378 -13.82 18.21 18.04
C SER A 378 -12.40 17.81 17.62
N SER A 379 -11.43 18.55 18.12
CA SER A 379 -10.00 18.22 18.02
C SER A 379 -9.61 17.30 19.16
N TYR A 380 -9.05 16.15 18.84
CA TYR A 380 -8.24 15.40 19.79
C TYR A 380 -6.87 16.06 19.88
N ASN A 381 -6.60 16.64 21.06
CA ASN A 381 -5.33 17.25 21.40
C ASN A 381 -4.26 16.16 21.58
N SER A 382 -3.30 16.13 20.65
CA SER A 382 -1.99 15.54 20.90
C SER A 382 -1.17 16.55 21.73
N LEU A 383 -0.79 16.15 22.92
CA LEU A 383 0.16 16.84 23.80
C LEU A 383 1.55 16.80 23.17
N ASN A 384 1.96 17.87 22.53
CA ASN A 384 3.37 18.18 22.29
C ASN A 384 3.54 19.69 22.23
N SER A 385 3.64 20.31 23.40
CA SER A 385 4.12 21.69 23.55
C SER A 385 5.26 21.67 24.56
N GLY A 386 6.45 21.96 24.10
CA GLY A 386 7.57 22.31 24.96
C GLY A 386 8.91 21.90 24.37
N PHE A 387 9.46 22.70 23.50
CA PHE A 387 10.87 23.06 23.34
C PHE A 387 11.08 23.65 21.93
N SER A 388 10.83 24.95 21.80
CA SER A 388 11.42 25.73 20.70
C SER A 388 11.31 27.22 21.01
N GLU A 389 12.19 27.70 21.86
CA GLU A 389 12.59 29.10 21.86
C GLU A 389 14.12 29.17 22.05
N GLU A 390 14.72 29.94 21.15
CA GLU A 390 16.11 30.38 21.01
C GLU A 390 16.93 29.63 19.95
N LEU A 391 16.77 30.06 18.70
CA LEU A 391 17.87 30.52 17.85
C LEU A 391 17.26 31.17 16.58
N GLY A 392 17.30 32.51 16.58
CA GLY A 392 16.86 33.31 15.45
C GLY A 392 17.71 33.04 14.20
N CYS A 393 17.16 32.32 13.26
CA CYS A 393 17.58 32.32 11.87
C CYS A 393 16.32 32.25 11.02
N THR A 394 15.89 33.38 10.49
CA THR A 394 14.81 33.48 9.53
C THR A 394 15.23 32.87 8.20
N MET A 395 15.16 31.55 8.12
CA MET A 395 15.13 30.81 6.86
C MET A 395 13.66 30.52 6.59
N THR A 396 13.17 31.03 5.47
CA THR A 396 11.86 30.65 4.92
C THR A 396 11.84 29.14 4.75
N SER A 397 11.27 28.44 5.72
CA SER A 397 11.08 27.01 5.76
C SER A 397 10.12 26.62 4.62
N GLY A 398 10.66 26.36 3.42
CA GLY A 398 9.97 25.60 2.41
C GLY A 398 9.59 24.25 3.02
N ASN A 399 8.28 23.95 3.07
CA ASN A 399 7.76 22.73 3.66
C ASN A 399 8.33 21.52 2.92
N CYS A 400 9.43 20.95 3.44
CA CYS A 400 10.09 19.77 2.89
C CYS A 400 9.15 18.57 3.07
N ASP A 401 8.90 17.80 2.01
CA ASP A 401 8.15 16.54 2.13
C ASP A 401 9.03 15.50 2.85
N LYS A 402 8.94 15.48 4.18
CA LYS A 402 9.68 14.52 5.02
C LYS A 402 9.45 13.07 4.59
N THR A 403 8.26 12.75 4.06
CA THR A 403 7.91 11.39 3.64
C THR A 403 8.80 10.90 2.50
N ILE A 404 9.11 11.74 1.51
CA ILE A 404 10.03 11.37 0.42
C ILE A 404 11.43 11.15 0.99
N MET A 405 11.90 12.00 1.92
CA MET A 405 13.18 11.82 2.59
C MET A 405 13.27 10.47 3.29
N HIS A 406 12.29 10.16 4.13
CA HIS A 406 12.22 8.88 4.83
C HIS A 406 12.34 7.70 3.87
N LYS A 407 11.54 7.71 2.79
CA LYS A 407 11.54 6.63 1.79
C LYS A 407 12.86 6.50 1.04
N VAL A 408 13.50 7.60 0.69
CA VAL A 408 14.81 7.59 0.01
C VAL A 408 15.90 7.06 0.94
N VAL A 409 15.95 7.55 2.18
CA VAL A 409 16.96 7.13 3.16
C VAL A 409 16.79 5.63 3.47
N LEU A 410 15.57 5.19 3.76
CA LEU A 410 15.28 3.79 4.04
C LEU A 410 15.66 2.90 2.85
N LEU A 411 15.30 3.30 1.63
CA LEU A 411 15.62 2.57 0.41
C LEU A 411 17.14 2.38 0.22
N VAL A 412 17.94 3.42 0.49
CA VAL A 412 19.39 3.34 0.38
C VAL A 412 19.98 2.40 1.45
N PHE A 413 19.48 2.47 2.69
CA PHE A 413 19.90 1.53 3.75
C PHE A 413 19.55 0.08 3.38
N LYS A 414 18.35 -0.17 2.90
CA LYS A 414 17.92 -1.50 2.43
C LYS A 414 18.81 -2.02 1.30
N ALA A 415 19.09 -1.18 0.30
CA ALA A 415 19.96 -1.55 -0.82
C ALA A 415 21.37 -1.94 -0.35
N ILE A 416 21.94 -1.20 0.59
CA ILE A 416 23.25 -1.53 1.18
C ILE A 416 23.17 -2.84 1.97
N ALA A 417 22.15 -3.03 2.81
CA ALA A 417 21.99 -4.24 3.62
C ALA A 417 21.83 -5.50 2.75
N VAL A 418 21.03 -5.39 1.67
CA VAL A 418 20.85 -6.49 0.68
C VAL A 418 22.18 -6.84 0.03
N THR A 419 22.93 -5.84 -0.47
CA THR A 419 24.24 -6.08 -1.11
C THR A 419 25.26 -6.72 -0.14
N VAL A 420 25.31 -6.26 1.11
CA VAL A 420 26.18 -6.86 2.14
C VAL A 420 25.77 -8.29 2.44
N LYS A 421 24.48 -8.59 2.48
CA LYS A 421 23.97 -9.93 2.75
C LYS A 421 24.25 -10.89 1.59
N GLU A 422 24.03 -10.45 0.35
CA GLU A 422 24.33 -11.23 -0.87
C GLU A 422 25.80 -11.66 -0.90
N THR A 423 26.73 -10.75 -0.68
CA THR A 423 28.17 -11.05 -0.65
C THR A 423 28.57 -12.06 0.42
N ARG A 424 27.74 -12.23 1.47
CA ARG A 424 27.95 -13.26 2.50
C ARG A 424 27.46 -14.64 2.06
N CYS A 425 26.36 -14.70 1.30
CA CYS A 425 25.78 -15.93 0.82
C CYS A 425 26.70 -16.60 -0.22
N ASP A 426 27.24 -15.84 -1.16
CA ASP A 426 28.12 -16.34 -2.21
C ASP A 426 29.37 -17.03 -1.66
N SER A 427 29.94 -16.45 -0.60
CA SER A 427 31.15 -17.02 0.03
C SER A 427 30.91 -18.28 0.89
N SER A 428 29.68 -18.57 1.26
CA SER A 428 29.34 -19.78 2.03
C SER A 428 29.09 -21.00 1.15
N SER A 429 28.79 -20.81 -0.13
CA SER A 429 28.52 -21.90 -1.08
C SER A 429 29.78 -22.54 -1.69
N GLU A 430 30.94 -21.86 -1.61
CA GLU A 430 32.20 -22.34 -2.22
C GLU A 430 33.08 -23.24 -1.33
N ASN A 431 32.58 -23.72 -0.17
CA ASN A 431 33.33 -24.63 0.69
C ASN A 431 33.53 -26.06 0.14
N SER A 432 33.47 -26.24 -1.17
CA SER A 432 33.84 -27.48 -1.84
C SER A 432 35.02 -27.26 -2.77
N SER A 433 36.23 -27.55 -2.22
CA SER A 433 37.46 -27.85 -2.97
C SER A 433 37.96 -26.81 -3.98
N ARG A 434 38.77 -25.83 -3.52
CA ARG A 434 39.98 -25.43 -4.28
C ARG A 434 40.98 -24.72 -3.39
N SER A 435 42.07 -25.36 -3.13
CA SER A 435 43.32 -24.80 -2.63
C SER A 435 43.95 -23.92 -3.72
N GLY A 436 44.16 -22.64 -3.43
CA GLY A 436 45.07 -21.79 -4.19
C GLY A 436 44.39 -20.59 -4.91
N GLY A 437 44.17 -19.47 -4.21
CA GLY A 437 43.75 -18.25 -4.83
C GLY A 437 43.18 -17.19 -3.88
N SER A 438 43.81 -17.00 -2.71
CA SER A 438 43.26 -16.06 -1.68
C SER A 438 43.37 -14.56 -2.01
N GLY A 439 43.95 -14.17 -3.15
CA GLY A 439 44.18 -12.76 -3.46
C GLY A 439 43.08 -12.05 -4.23
N SER A 440 42.21 -12.77 -4.94
CA SER A 440 41.16 -12.13 -5.79
C SER A 440 39.92 -11.76 -4.99
N GLU A 441 39.46 -12.59 -4.08
CA GLU A 441 38.23 -12.37 -3.29
C GLU A 441 38.37 -11.18 -2.33
N ASP A 442 39.56 -10.97 -1.73
CA ASP A 442 39.80 -9.84 -0.85
C ASP A 442 39.78 -8.50 -1.59
N VAL A 443 40.21 -8.48 -2.88
CA VAL A 443 40.19 -7.28 -3.73
C VAL A 443 38.77 -6.90 -4.11
N ASP A 444 37.94 -7.87 -4.48
CA ASP A 444 36.55 -7.61 -4.87
C ASP A 444 35.73 -7.10 -3.68
N MET A 445 35.93 -7.67 -2.49
CA MET A 445 35.29 -7.19 -1.26
C MET A 445 35.72 -5.77 -0.88
N ALA A 446 37.00 -5.42 -1.06
CA ALA A 446 37.48 -4.08 -0.79
C ALA A 446 36.86 -3.04 -1.76
N ILE A 447 36.59 -3.42 -3.01
CA ILE A 447 35.93 -2.57 -4.01
C ILE A 447 34.45 -2.35 -3.61
N ILE A 448 33.76 -3.39 -3.21
CA ILE A 448 32.36 -3.32 -2.74
C ILE A 448 32.29 -2.41 -1.50
N GLU A 449 33.11 -2.64 -0.50
CA GLU A 449 33.15 -1.82 0.71
C GLU A 449 33.39 -0.35 0.41
N ARG A 450 34.38 -0.06 -0.46
CA ARG A 450 34.65 1.32 -0.88
C ARG A 450 33.43 1.97 -1.55
N SER A 451 32.72 1.23 -2.41
CA SER A 451 31.48 1.70 -3.04
C SER A 451 30.39 1.99 -2.03
N LEU A 452 30.15 1.09 -1.07
CA LEU A 452 29.15 1.27 -0.04
C LEU A 452 29.48 2.45 0.89
N ARG A 453 30.74 2.62 1.24
CA ARG A 453 31.21 3.78 2.02
C ARG A 453 30.94 5.11 1.30
N GLU A 454 31.20 5.17 0.00
CA GLU A 454 30.91 6.36 -0.80
C GLU A 454 29.41 6.67 -0.82
N VAL A 455 28.55 5.65 -0.95
CA VAL A 455 27.10 5.79 -0.93
C VAL A 455 26.61 6.32 0.42
N LEU A 456 27.09 5.75 1.55
CA LEU A 456 26.74 6.23 2.88
C LEU A 456 27.20 7.67 3.11
N LYS A 457 28.42 8.01 2.68
CA LYS A 457 28.90 9.39 2.76
C LYS A 457 28.04 10.38 1.98
N LYS A 458 27.63 10.01 0.76
CA LYS A 458 26.71 10.85 -0.04
C LYS A 458 25.34 10.97 0.63
N LEU A 459 24.84 9.90 1.22
CA LEU A 459 23.57 9.92 1.96
C LEU A 459 23.68 10.84 3.20
N ASP A 460 24.76 10.77 3.96
CA ASP A 460 24.99 11.63 5.14
C ASP A 460 25.02 13.12 4.74
N ILE A 461 25.78 13.46 3.70
CA ILE A 461 25.84 14.83 3.16
C ILE A 461 24.44 15.29 2.69
N PHE A 462 23.70 14.42 2.02
CA PHE A 462 22.37 14.71 1.52
C PHE A 462 21.39 15.01 2.67
N VAL A 463 21.34 14.16 3.69
CA VAL A 463 20.45 14.34 4.85
C VAL A 463 20.79 15.61 5.62
N LYS A 464 22.05 15.83 5.95
CA LYS A 464 22.52 17.01 6.69
C LYS A 464 22.38 18.31 5.89
N GLY A 465 22.48 18.24 4.57
CA GLY A 465 22.25 19.39 3.68
C GLY A 465 20.79 19.80 3.53
N LYS A 466 19.84 18.95 3.93
CA LYS A 466 18.41 19.17 3.77
C LYS A 466 17.64 19.31 5.08
N LEU A 467 18.14 18.73 6.15
CA LEU A 467 17.55 18.76 7.47
C LEU A 467 18.47 19.51 8.44
N PRO A 468 17.90 20.12 9.50
CA PRO A 468 18.68 20.94 10.45
C PRO A 468 19.46 20.07 11.43
N TYR A 469 20.20 19.10 10.93
CA TYR A 469 21.13 18.32 11.76
C TYR A 469 22.50 18.98 11.82
N HIS A 470 23.16 18.85 12.98
CA HIS A 470 24.52 19.36 13.10
C HIS A 470 25.46 18.61 12.14
N PRO A 471 26.39 19.29 11.45
CA PRO A 471 27.30 18.65 10.50
C PRO A 471 28.10 17.48 11.10
N GLU A 472 28.42 17.54 12.38
CA GLU A 472 29.18 16.51 13.10
C GLU A 472 28.31 15.43 13.75
N SER A 473 26.96 15.53 13.68
CA SER A 473 26.09 14.49 14.23
C SER A 473 26.39 13.14 13.57
N PRO A 474 26.60 12.06 14.33
CA PRO A 474 26.83 10.75 13.77
C PRO A 474 25.57 10.23 13.07
N MET A 475 25.76 9.31 12.13
CA MET A 475 24.66 8.71 11.36
C MET A 475 23.66 8.00 12.27
N SER A 476 24.13 7.32 13.32
CA SER A 476 23.30 6.71 14.36
C SER A 476 22.28 7.68 14.97
N GLU A 477 22.69 8.92 15.22
CA GLU A 477 21.84 9.94 15.82
C GLU A 477 20.78 10.47 14.85
N TRP A 478 21.18 10.95 13.67
CA TRP A 478 20.20 11.51 12.73
C TRP A 478 19.28 10.44 12.15
N MET A 479 19.73 9.18 12.00
CA MET A 479 18.89 8.09 11.52
C MET A 479 17.73 7.81 12.48
N VAL A 480 18.01 7.67 13.78
CA VAL A 480 16.97 7.45 14.80
C VAL A 480 16.02 8.65 14.86
N ARG A 481 16.54 9.87 14.85
CA ARG A 481 15.71 11.09 14.89
C ARG A 481 14.88 11.30 13.62
N LEU A 482 15.40 10.89 12.47
CA LEU A 482 14.69 10.98 11.21
C LEU A 482 13.43 10.12 11.22
N PHE A 483 13.51 8.90 11.73
CA PHE A 483 12.42 7.93 11.73
C PHE A 483 11.64 7.85 13.04
N ALA A 484 11.90 8.75 14.01
CA ALA A 484 11.30 8.68 15.35
C ALA A 484 9.75 8.73 15.38
N ASP A 485 9.12 9.20 14.33
CA ASP A 485 7.65 9.26 14.14
C ASP A 485 7.07 8.08 13.35
N GLN A 486 7.91 7.07 12.99
CA GLN A 486 7.55 5.93 12.14
C GLN A 486 8.23 4.66 12.67
N ASP A 487 7.61 3.96 13.60
CA ASP A 487 8.20 2.83 14.33
C ASP A 487 8.68 1.71 13.42
N ASP A 488 7.90 1.34 12.40
CA ASP A 488 8.23 0.30 11.43
C ASP A 488 9.48 0.67 10.61
N TRP A 489 9.58 1.90 10.12
CA TRP A 489 10.73 2.37 9.35
C TRP A 489 11.97 2.57 10.21
N LEU A 490 11.80 3.03 11.46
CA LEU A 490 12.86 3.14 12.44
C LEU A 490 13.48 1.77 12.68
N VAL A 491 12.67 0.81 13.06
CA VAL A 491 13.13 -0.55 13.39
C VAL A 491 13.75 -1.23 12.17
N GLU A 492 13.15 -1.09 10.98
CA GLU A 492 13.72 -1.64 9.75
C GLU A 492 15.07 -1.01 9.40
N SER A 493 15.24 0.30 9.57
CA SER A 493 16.51 0.98 9.37
C SER A 493 17.58 0.53 10.37
N MET A 494 17.18 0.25 11.62
CA MET A 494 18.08 -0.30 12.66
C MET A 494 18.51 -1.73 12.31
N VAL A 495 17.61 -2.58 11.77
CA VAL A 495 17.97 -3.92 11.28
C VAL A 495 18.97 -3.82 10.13
N CYS A 496 18.72 -2.94 9.15
CA CYS A 496 19.66 -2.70 8.05
C CYS A 496 21.04 -2.29 8.56
N GLY A 497 21.10 -1.30 9.48
CA GLY A 497 22.35 -0.83 10.07
C GLY A 497 23.11 -1.94 10.80
N LEU A 498 22.41 -2.74 11.58
CA LEU A 498 22.98 -3.89 12.30
C LEU A 498 23.57 -4.95 11.34
N ASP A 499 22.85 -5.27 10.27
CA ASP A 499 23.30 -6.27 9.30
C ASP A 499 24.45 -5.75 8.42
N ILE A 500 24.48 -4.45 8.11
CA ILE A 500 25.62 -3.78 7.46
C ILE A 500 26.87 -3.90 8.35
N TYR A 501 26.75 -3.51 9.62
CA TYR A 501 27.85 -3.58 10.59
C TYR A 501 28.39 -5.01 10.75
N THR A 502 27.51 -5.97 11.01
CA THR A 502 27.91 -7.37 11.25
C THR A 502 28.43 -8.05 9.99
N GLY A 503 27.89 -7.70 8.82
CA GLY A 503 28.30 -8.29 7.55
C GLY A 503 29.71 -7.91 7.16
N LEU A 504 30.09 -6.67 7.38
CA LEU A 504 31.44 -6.15 7.09
C LEU A 504 32.45 -6.52 8.17
N GLY A 505 32.03 -6.54 9.44
CA GLY A 505 32.93 -6.83 10.57
C GLY A 505 33.48 -8.26 10.64
N LEU A 506 32.83 -9.19 9.94
CA LEU A 506 33.29 -10.60 9.90
C LEU A 506 34.55 -10.77 9.04
N ARG A 507 34.81 -9.89 8.08
CA ARG A 507 35.88 -10.04 7.09
C ARG A 507 36.99 -9.00 7.21
N LEU A 508 36.63 -7.76 7.60
CA LEU A 508 37.55 -6.64 7.64
C LEU A 508 37.69 -6.12 9.06
N ARG A 509 38.79 -6.48 9.74
CA ARG A 509 39.12 -5.90 11.04
C ARG A 509 39.36 -4.40 10.87
N HIS A 510 38.57 -3.55 11.55
CA HIS A 510 38.66 -2.10 11.54
C HIS A 510 38.21 -1.42 10.23
N SER A 511 37.09 -1.84 9.67
CA SER A 511 36.46 -1.10 8.55
C SER A 511 36.00 0.29 9.01
N GLU A 512 36.38 1.35 8.26
CA GLU A 512 35.86 2.72 8.49
C GLU A 512 34.33 2.79 8.32
N LEU A 513 33.77 1.85 7.57
CA LEU A 513 32.31 1.75 7.35
C LEU A 513 31.59 1.31 8.63
N GLN A 514 32.25 0.51 9.49
CA GLN A 514 31.72 0.15 10.80
C GLN A 514 31.61 1.36 11.73
N SER A 515 32.51 2.34 11.60
CA SER A 515 32.40 3.57 12.38
C SER A 515 31.25 4.48 11.95
N CYS A 516 30.80 4.36 10.67
CA CYS A 516 29.67 5.14 10.16
C CYS A 516 28.32 4.65 10.69
N VAL A 517 28.16 3.32 10.86
CA VAL A 517 26.90 2.67 11.25
C VAL A 517 27.15 1.81 12.50
N ASN A 518 27.32 2.46 13.64
CA ASN A 518 27.57 1.76 14.91
C ASN A 518 26.24 1.34 15.57
N PRO A 519 25.89 0.04 15.65
CA PRO A 519 24.62 -0.41 16.22
C PRO A 519 24.52 -0.18 17.72
N HIS A 520 25.65 -0.07 18.44
CA HIS A 520 25.65 0.23 19.88
C HIS A 520 25.25 1.69 20.15
N GLU A 521 25.76 2.62 19.32
CA GLU A 521 25.34 4.03 19.38
C GLU A 521 23.88 4.18 18.92
N THR A 522 23.50 3.50 17.84
CA THR A 522 22.12 3.51 17.34
C THR A 522 21.14 3.04 18.40
N PHE A 523 21.41 1.92 19.07
CA PHE A 523 20.56 1.41 20.14
C PHE A 523 20.51 2.36 21.33
N GLY A 524 21.64 2.98 21.71
CA GLY A 524 21.68 3.98 22.77
C GLY A 524 20.80 5.18 22.47
N VAL A 525 20.93 5.77 21.28
CA VAL A 525 20.10 6.91 20.85
C VAL A 525 18.62 6.52 20.76
N PHE A 526 18.32 5.31 20.26
CA PHE A 526 16.96 4.81 20.23
C PHE A 526 16.32 4.74 21.60
N VAL A 527 17.02 4.15 22.58
CA VAL A 527 16.54 4.01 23.95
C VAL A 527 16.38 5.39 24.63
N GLU A 528 17.27 6.34 24.35
CA GLU A 528 17.12 7.72 24.80
C GLU A 528 15.89 8.40 24.17
N THR A 529 15.62 8.15 22.90
CA THR A 529 14.48 8.74 22.16
C THR A 529 13.13 8.26 22.69
N ILE A 530 13.03 7.01 23.15
CA ILE A 530 11.85 6.47 23.82
C ILE A 530 11.83 6.75 25.33
N TYR A 531 12.69 7.66 25.82
CA TYR A 531 12.77 8.06 27.24
C TYR A 531 13.02 6.91 28.23
N LEU A 532 13.71 5.84 27.79
CA LEU A 532 13.97 4.66 28.63
C LEU A 532 12.68 3.96 29.10
N ASP A 533 11.58 4.12 28.37
CA ASP A 533 10.29 3.56 28.74
C ASP A 533 10.24 2.06 28.38
N PRO A 534 10.15 1.16 29.38
CA PRO A 534 10.09 -0.28 29.15
C PRO A 534 8.77 -0.73 28.52
N ASP A 535 7.67 0.01 28.70
CA ASP A 535 6.37 -0.33 28.16
C ASP A 535 6.36 -0.15 26.63
N VAL A 536 7.01 0.92 26.12
CA VAL A 536 7.21 1.12 24.68
C VAL A 536 8.03 -0.02 24.08
N LEU A 537 9.07 -0.48 24.76
CA LEU A 537 9.87 -1.63 24.29
C LEU A 537 9.03 -2.92 24.27
N LEU A 538 8.18 -3.11 25.25
CA LEU A 538 7.31 -4.27 25.32
C LEU A 538 6.28 -4.24 24.21
N ASP A 539 5.68 -3.08 23.94
CA ASP A 539 4.72 -2.91 22.83
C ASP A 539 5.37 -3.22 21.48
N LEU A 540 6.60 -2.73 21.26
CA LEU A 540 7.35 -3.03 20.04
C LEU A 540 7.69 -4.54 19.90
N LEU A 541 7.96 -5.24 21.02
CA LEU A 541 8.26 -6.67 21.03
C LEU A 541 7.03 -7.54 20.73
N VAL A 542 5.86 -7.12 21.19
CA VAL A 542 4.60 -7.84 21.00
C VAL A 542 3.96 -7.50 19.65
N SER A 543 4.30 -6.31 19.10
CA SER A 543 3.78 -5.87 17.81
C SER A 543 4.20 -6.81 16.68
N ASN A 544 3.23 -7.21 15.86
CA ASN A 544 3.46 -7.93 14.61
C ASN A 544 3.66 -6.98 13.40
N GLU A 545 3.55 -5.67 13.62
CA GLU A 545 3.72 -4.65 12.59
C GLU A 545 5.19 -4.26 12.40
N THR A 546 6.01 -4.45 13.44
CA THR A 546 7.44 -4.12 13.41
C THR A 546 8.32 -5.38 13.45
N CYS A 547 9.54 -5.28 12.92
CA CYS A 547 10.55 -6.35 13.04
C CYS A 547 11.45 -6.19 14.29
N PHE A 548 10.94 -5.56 15.37
CA PHE A 548 11.74 -5.25 16.56
C PHE A 548 12.26 -6.49 17.29
N LEU A 549 11.49 -7.56 17.37
CA LEU A 549 11.95 -8.82 17.95
C LEU A 549 13.17 -9.38 17.19
N LEU A 550 13.14 -9.33 15.86
CA LEU A 550 14.27 -9.75 15.02
C LEU A 550 15.52 -8.88 15.30
N TYR A 551 15.32 -7.55 15.34
CA TYR A 551 16.40 -6.60 15.66
C TYR A 551 17.01 -6.90 17.01
N LEU A 552 16.21 -7.00 18.06
CA LEU A 552 16.68 -7.22 19.42
C LEU A 552 17.45 -8.54 19.56
N LEU A 553 16.92 -9.64 19.00
CA LEU A 553 17.60 -10.94 19.02
C LEU A 553 18.97 -10.90 18.34
N ARG A 554 19.08 -10.22 17.21
CA ARG A 554 20.36 -10.06 16.49
C ARG A 554 21.30 -9.15 17.24
N TYR A 555 20.80 -8.04 17.79
CA TYR A 555 21.59 -7.11 18.58
C TYR A 555 22.16 -7.78 19.84
N LEU A 556 21.37 -8.57 20.57
CA LEU A 556 21.84 -9.33 21.73
C LEU A 556 22.91 -10.37 21.35
N LYS A 557 22.79 -11.01 20.20
CA LYS A 557 23.85 -11.90 19.67
C LYS A 557 25.12 -11.13 19.36
N LEU A 558 25.03 -9.94 18.78
CA LEU A 558 26.17 -9.06 18.54
C LEU A 558 26.79 -8.63 19.87
N LEU A 559 26.00 -8.14 20.80
CA LEU A 559 26.44 -7.65 22.11
C LEU A 559 27.24 -8.72 22.87
N ARG A 560 26.78 -9.98 22.82
CA ARG A 560 27.50 -11.13 23.42
C ARG A 560 28.87 -11.37 22.78
N ARG A 561 29.03 -11.06 21.49
CA ARG A 561 30.29 -11.29 20.73
C ARG A 561 31.25 -10.10 20.84
N ASP A 562 30.71 -8.88 20.91
CA ASP A 562 31.46 -7.64 20.84
C ASP A 562 31.25 -6.75 22.08
N TRP A 563 31.33 -7.38 23.25
CA TRP A 563 31.15 -6.68 24.54
C TRP A 563 32.15 -5.55 24.77
N THR A 564 33.38 -5.70 24.24
CA THR A 564 34.44 -4.68 24.37
C THR A 564 34.12 -3.41 23.61
N SER A 565 33.62 -3.50 22.38
CA SER A 565 33.23 -2.34 21.58
C SER A 565 32.04 -1.61 22.21
N PHE A 566 31.10 -2.36 22.78
CA PHE A 566 30.02 -1.78 23.58
C PHE A 566 30.58 -0.96 24.75
N GLY A 567 31.66 -1.40 25.45
CA GLY A 567 32.31 -0.73 26.58
C GLY A 567 32.98 0.58 26.24
N HIS A 568 33.33 0.87 25.01
CA HIS A 568 34.00 2.09 24.57
C HIS A 568 33.05 3.19 24.06
N GLY A 569 31.73 2.89 23.92
CA GLY A 569 30.69 3.85 23.56
C GLY A 569 30.47 4.95 24.62
N ARG A 570 29.69 6.00 24.29
CA ARG A 570 29.45 7.15 25.17
C ARG A 570 28.98 6.76 26.59
N LYS A 571 29.75 7.12 27.62
CA LYS A 571 29.55 6.75 29.01
C LYS A 571 28.16 6.98 29.66
N PRO A 572 27.30 7.95 29.25
CA PRO A 572 25.98 8.12 29.88
C PRO A 572 24.98 7.02 29.52
N SER A 573 25.08 6.43 28.33
CA SER A 573 24.14 5.42 27.82
C SER A 573 24.23 4.06 28.55
N TYR A 574 25.36 3.76 29.19
CA TYR A 574 25.57 2.47 29.87
C TYR A 574 24.70 2.28 31.11
N ALA A 575 24.66 3.27 31.98
CA ALA A 575 23.85 3.21 33.20
C ALA A 575 22.36 3.07 32.82
N SER A 576 21.96 3.77 31.77
CA SER A 576 20.59 3.75 31.24
C SER A 576 20.19 2.41 30.66
N ILE A 577 21.06 1.76 29.86
CA ILE A 577 20.81 0.43 29.29
C ILE A 577 20.79 -0.64 30.38
N LEU A 578 21.69 -0.58 31.38
CA LEU A 578 21.67 -1.52 32.51
C LEU A 578 20.43 -1.36 33.38
N THR A 579 19.93 -0.13 33.55
CA THR A 579 18.69 0.14 34.28
C THR A 579 17.48 -0.44 33.51
N LEU A 580 17.46 -0.30 32.19
CA LEU A 580 16.47 -0.93 31.32
C LEU A 580 16.50 -2.46 31.41
N TYR A 581 17.67 -3.07 31.39
CA TYR A 581 17.80 -4.52 31.56
C TYR A 581 17.23 -4.99 32.90
N GLY A 582 17.48 -4.24 33.97
CA GLY A 582 16.90 -4.49 35.28
C GLY A 582 15.36 -4.37 35.26
N SER A 583 14.85 -3.30 34.66
CA SER A 583 13.41 -3.03 34.57
C SER A 583 12.69 -4.01 33.64
N PHE A 584 13.31 -4.36 32.51
CA PHE A 584 12.79 -5.32 31.53
C PHE A 584 12.74 -6.75 32.10
N SER A 585 13.75 -7.17 32.87
CA SER A 585 13.73 -8.44 33.58
C SER A 585 12.58 -8.53 34.58
N VAL A 586 12.25 -7.43 35.25
CA VAL A 586 11.12 -7.36 36.20
C VAL A 586 9.77 -7.33 35.47
N ALA A 587 9.68 -6.62 34.34
CA ALA A 587 8.44 -6.52 33.55
C ALA A 587 8.09 -7.85 32.87
N THR A 588 9.08 -8.52 32.26
CA THR A 588 8.87 -9.87 31.66
C THR A 588 8.49 -10.90 32.73
N TYR A 589 9.08 -10.83 33.92
CA TYR A 589 8.71 -11.73 35.00
C TYR A 589 7.26 -11.50 35.48
N LYS A 590 6.80 -10.23 35.55
CA LYS A 590 5.42 -9.89 35.86
C LYS A 590 4.44 -10.34 34.76
N SER A 591 4.78 -10.16 33.49
CA SER A 591 3.93 -10.57 32.38
C SER A 591 3.80 -12.10 32.29
N VAL A 592 4.89 -12.85 32.47
CA VAL A 592 4.87 -14.32 32.49
C VAL A 592 4.09 -14.85 33.70
N SER A 593 4.13 -14.15 34.84
CA SER A 593 3.34 -14.55 36.02
C SER A 593 1.83 -14.33 35.87
N LEU A 594 1.41 -13.42 34.99
CA LEU A 594 -0.01 -13.18 34.64
C LEU A 594 -0.59 -14.27 33.72
N PHE A 595 0.25 -14.99 32.99
CA PHE A 595 -0.15 -16.09 32.09
C PHE A 595 0.13 -17.50 32.69
N ALA A 596 0.63 -17.58 33.92
CA ALA A 596 0.76 -18.88 34.58
C ALA A 596 -0.64 -19.43 34.88
N PRO A 597 -0.98 -20.66 34.46
CA PRO A 597 -2.29 -21.24 34.78
C PRO A 597 -2.40 -21.37 36.31
N TYR A 598 -3.54 -20.99 36.84
CA TYR A 598 -3.87 -21.21 38.24
C TYR A 598 -3.67 -22.68 38.58
N PRO A 599 -3.02 -23.01 39.68
CA PRO A 599 -2.92 -24.41 40.12
C PRO A 599 -4.33 -24.88 40.38
N THR A 600 -4.78 -25.88 39.62
CA THR A 600 -5.99 -26.62 39.88
C THR A 600 -5.80 -27.37 41.19
N SER A 601 -6.45 -26.89 42.23
CA SER A 601 -6.64 -27.62 43.50
C SER A 601 -7.76 -28.63 43.38
#